data_f2d492270f21b6631f729a8f93d83dcb
#
_entry.id   f2d492270f21b6631f729a8f93d83dcb
#
_cell.length_a   1.000
_cell.length_b   1.000
_cell.length_c   1.000
_cell.angle_alpha   90.00
_cell.angle_beta   90.00
_cell.angle_gamma   90.00
#
_symmetry.space_group_name_H-M   'P 1'
#
loop_
_entity.id
_entity.type
_entity.pdbx_description
1 polymer ?
#
loop_
_entity_poly.entity_id
_entity_poly.type
_entity_poly.pdbx_seq_one_letter_code
_entity_poly.pdbx_strand_id
1 'polypeptide(L)'
;MGSALADRLVGAGQRVIGWDIEDERRGALRERGGEVAHDAQEVFSGCSRVLLSLPSHREVGDVVRAAGTTLSRGLTIIDTTTGDPASTEALARTMDEQGIVYLDATISGSSAQVRAGSATLMVGGDAESFAACSDIFALIGSQVFHTGSTGTGAKMKLVTNLVLGLNRAALAEGLAFAESIGLDPTLSLAVMRGSLAYSRIMDTKGERMVRGDFAPDARLSQHLKDVHLIVDTGRDAGLPMPLSAAHRAVLEEAEAAGYGELDNSAIIKVLLAASRDGTPS
;
A
#
# COMPACT_ATOMS: atom_id res chain seq x y z
N MET A 1 4.58 -3.45 6.46
CA MET A 1 3.44 -4.34 6.10
C MET A 1 3.78 -5.80 6.42
N GLY A 2 4.87 -6.38 5.96
CA GLY A 2 5.26 -7.78 6.19
C GLY A 2 5.18 -8.25 7.63
N SER A 3 5.73 -7.48 8.60
CA SER A 3 5.61 -7.81 10.02
C SER A 3 4.15 -7.88 10.50
N ALA A 4 3.26 -7.03 9.97
CA ALA A 4 1.84 -7.08 10.35
C ALA A 4 1.12 -8.33 9.80
N LEU A 5 1.50 -8.78 8.59
CA LEU A 5 1.04 -10.04 8.02
C LEU A 5 1.51 -11.23 8.87
N ALA A 6 2.81 -11.26 9.20
CA ALA A 6 3.38 -12.31 10.05
C ALA A 6 2.70 -12.36 11.43
N ASP A 7 2.53 -11.19 12.08
CA ASP A 7 1.82 -11.07 13.36
C ASP A 7 0.42 -11.65 13.30
N ARG A 8 -0.31 -11.32 12.24
CA ARG A 8 -1.68 -11.77 12.05
C ARG A 8 -1.77 -13.27 11.84
N LEU A 9 -0.88 -13.84 11.03
CA LEU A 9 -0.86 -15.26 10.73
C LEU A 9 -0.42 -16.11 11.95
N VAL A 10 0.65 -15.69 12.64
CA VAL A 10 1.10 -16.35 13.88
C VAL A 10 0.00 -16.28 14.94
N GLY A 11 -0.61 -15.11 15.13
CA GLY A 11 -1.71 -14.91 16.08
C GLY A 11 -2.96 -15.73 15.76
N ALA A 12 -3.14 -16.15 14.51
CA ALA A 12 -4.20 -17.07 14.07
C ALA A 12 -3.79 -18.56 14.15
N GLY A 13 -2.63 -18.87 14.72
CA GLY A 13 -2.15 -20.24 14.90
C GLY A 13 -1.50 -20.85 13.65
N GLN A 14 -1.19 -20.05 12.64
CA GLN A 14 -0.46 -20.54 11.47
C GLN A 14 1.03 -20.69 11.80
N ARG A 15 1.65 -21.76 11.30
CA ARG A 15 3.11 -21.87 11.31
C ARG A 15 3.68 -20.91 10.27
N VAL A 16 4.46 -19.95 10.71
CA VAL A 16 5.07 -18.91 9.85
C VAL A 16 6.58 -19.05 9.87
N ILE A 17 7.18 -19.23 8.71
CA ILE A 17 8.62 -19.15 8.49
C ILE A 17 8.84 -17.87 7.68
N GLY A 18 9.72 -16.97 8.14
CA GLY A 18 9.94 -15.71 7.47
C GLY A 18 11.40 -15.28 7.43
N TRP A 19 11.69 -14.41 6.47
CA TRP A 19 12.98 -13.78 6.33
C TRP A 19 12.82 -12.30 5.93
N ASP A 20 13.69 -11.46 6.43
CA ASP A 20 13.81 -10.04 6.10
C ASP A 20 15.29 -9.65 6.10
N ILE A 21 15.70 -8.66 5.31
CA ILE A 21 17.08 -8.15 5.32
C ILE A 21 17.43 -7.47 6.64
N GLU A 22 16.44 -6.94 7.36
CA GLU A 22 16.58 -6.24 8.63
C GLU A 22 16.59 -7.22 9.81
N ASP A 23 17.70 -7.27 10.57
CA ASP A 23 17.83 -8.12 11.77
C ASP A 23 16.75 -7.87 12.81
N GLU A 24 16.37 -6.62 13.02
CA GLU A 24 15.30 -6.22 13.95
C GLU A 24 13.97 -6.88 13.59
N ARG A 25 13.61 -6.93 12.31
CA ARG A 25 12.36 -7.56 11.84
C ARG A 25 12.38 -9.07 12.02
N ARG A 26 13.55 -9.71 11.78
CA ARG A 26 13.74 -11.15 12.05
C ARG A 26 13.63 -11.45 13.54
N GLY A 27 14.21 -10.59 14.39
CA GLY A 27 14.08 -10.67 15.85
C GLY A 27 12.62 -10.57 16.30
N ALA A 28 11.90 -9.58 15.79
CA ALA A 28 10.48 -9.38 16.09
C ALA A 28 9.58 -10.57 15.67
N LEU A 29 9.88 -11.21 14.53
CA LEU A 29 9.17 -12.44 14.12
C LEU A 29 9.38 -13.56 15.14
N ARG A 30 10.62 -13.79 15.59
CA ARG A 30 10.96 -14.83 16.56
C ARG A 30 10.27 -14.61 17.92
N GLU A 31 10.26 -13.37 18.40
CA GLU A 31 9.62 -12.99 19.67
C GLU A 31 8.11 -13.27 19.65
N ARG A 32 7.48 -13.24 18.48
CA ARG A 32 6.06 -13.52 18.29
C ARG A 32 5.73 -14.99 18.03
N GLY A 33 6.74 -15.85 18.03
CA GLY A 33 6.57 -17.30 17.86
C GLY A 33 6.64 -17.77 16.40
N GLY A 34 7.09 -16.91 15.47
CA GLY A 34 7.43 -17.33 14.11
C GLY A 34 8.83 -17.90 14.03
N GLU A 35 9.10 -18.68 13.00
CA GLU A 35 10.40 -19.24 12.67
C GLU A 35 11.16 -18.29 11.76
N VAL A 36 12.45 -18.09 11.99
CA VAL A 36 13.30 -17.26 11.17
C VAL A 36 14.15 -18.15 10.27
N ALA A 37 14.00 -18.01 8.97
CA ALA A 37 14.81 -18.69 7.97
C ALA A 37 16.23 -18.08 7.91
N HIS A 38 17.17 -18.84 7.41
CA HIS A 38 18.53 -18.40 7.17
C HIS A 38 18.60 -17.37 6.02
N ASP A 39 17.80 -17.58 4.99
CA ASP A 39 17.69 -16.74 3.80
C ASP A 39 16.29 -16.86 3.16
N ALA A 40 16.06 -16.12 2.07
CA ALA A 40 14.81 -16.19 1.32
C ALA A 40 14.61 -17.54 0.62
N GLN A 41 15.69 -18.22 0.19
CA GLN A 41 15.64 -19.50 -0.48
C GLN A 41 15.08 -20.59 0.45
N GLU A 42 15.44 -20.55 1.73
CA GLU A 42 14.90 -21.48 2.72
C GLU A 42 13.37 -21.28 2.90
N VAL A 43 12.87 -20.03 2.83
CA VAL A 43 11.42 -19.76 2.87
C VAL A 43 10.74 -20.45 1.66
N PHE A 44 11.26 -20.26 0.45
CA PHE A 44 10.67 -20.82 -0.76
C PHE A 44 10.72 -22.35 -0.77
N SER A 45 11.78 -22.95 -0.25
CA SER A 45 11.91 -24.41 -0.22
C SER A 45 11.15 -25.08 0.92
N GLY A 46 10.89 -24.32 2.01
CA GLY A 46 10.24 -24.83 3.23
C GLY A 46 8.72 -24.62 3.29
N CYS A 47 8.15 -23.87 2.34
CA CYS A 47 6.74 -23.50 2.36
C CYS A 47 6.03 -23.86 1.06
N SER A 48 4.76 -24.27 1.15
CA SER A 48 3.89 -24.46 -0.02
C SER A 48 3.20 -23.15 -0.45
N ARG A 49 3.09 -22.18 0.46
CA ARG A 49 2.54 -20.85 0.20
C ARG A 49 3.50 -19.80 0.76
N VAL A 50 3.93 -18.87 -0.08
CA VAL A 50 4.88 -17.80 0.28
C VAL A 50 4.22 -16.44 0.05
N LEU A 51 4.16 -15.61 1.10
CA LEU A 51 3.68 -14.23 1.03
C LEU A 51 4.85 -13.30 0.82
N LEU A 52 4.79 -12.48 -0.23
CA LEU A 52 5.75 -11.40 -0.47
C LEU A 52 5.14 -10.06 -0.01
N SER A 53 5.95 -9.25 0.68
CA SER A 53 5.57 -7.89 1.11
C SER A 53 6.82 -7.01 1.07
N LEU A 54 7.15 -6.55 -0.11
CA LEU A 54 8.41 -5.90 -0.46
C LEU A 54 8.18 -4.43 -0.87
N PRO A 55 9.23 -3.59 -0.95
CA PRO A 55 9.10 -2.18 -1.29
C PRO A 55 8.56 -1.91 -2.70
N SER A 56 8.92 -2.74 -3.69
CA SER A 56 8.46 -2.60 -5.07
C SER A 56 8.53 -3.92 -5.84
N HIS A 57 7.97 -3.94 -7.06
CA HIS A 57 8.04 -5.08 -7.98
C HIS A 57 9.49 -5.44 -8.38
N ARG A 58 10.44 -4.49 -8.29
CA ARG A 58 11.86 -4.76 -8.55
C ARG A 58 12.42 -5.74 -7.51
N GLU A 59 12.21 -5.44 -6.22
CA GLU A 59 12.64 -6.32 -5.13
C GLU A 59 11.93 -7.68 -5.20
N VAL A 60 10.65 -7.71 -5.61
CA VAL A 60 9.94 -8.98 -5.86
C VAL A 60 10.65 -9.79 -6.94
N GLY A 61 10.96 -9.18 -8.08
CA GLY A 61 11.68 -9.84 -9.17
C GLY A 61 13.08 -10.31 -8.75
N ASP A 62 13.79 -9.53 -7.94
CA ASP A 62 15.14 -9.89 -7.46
C ASP A 62 15.08 -11.08 -6.49
N VAL A 63 14.16 -11.08 -5.55
CA VAL A 63 13.97 -12.17 -4.58
C VAL A 63 13.53 -13.46 -5.27
N VAL A 64 12.57 -13.40 -6.19
CA VAL A 64 12.12 -14.57 -6.96
C VAL A 64 13.25 -15.12 -7.85
N ARG A 65 14.00 -14.24 -8.51
CA ARG A 65 15.15 -14.65 -9.33
C ARG A 65 16.25 -15.30 -8.48
N ALA A 66 16.55 -14.74 -7.32
CA ALA A 66 17.53 -15.29 -6.39
C ALA A 66 17.09 -16.63 -5.80
N ALA A 67 15.79 -16.89 -5.68
CA ALA A 67 15.27 -18.18 -5.26
C ALA A 67 15.60 -19.31 -6.29
N GLY A 68 15.60 -19.00 -7.58
CA GLY A 68 16.12 -19.87 -8.62
C GLY A 68 15.57 -21.31 -8.53
N THR A 69 16.48 -22.29 -8.37
CA THR A 69 16.11 -23.72 -8.31
C THR A 69 15.41 -24.16 -7.04
N THR A 70 15.27 -23.30 -6.02
CA THR A 70 14.48 -23.60 -4.82
C THR A 70 12.97 -23.44 -5.05
N LEU A 71 12.59 -22.76 -6.13
CA LEU A 71 11.21 -22.69 -6.59
C LEU A 71 10.77 -24.07 -7.09
N SER A 72 9.74 -24.60 -6.50
CA SER A 72 9.24 -25.95 -6.86
C SER A 72 7.84 -25.87 -7.46
N ARG A 73 7.55 -26.82 -8.35
CA ARG A 73 6.22 -26.98 -8.93
C ARG A 73 5.16 -27.15 -7.84
N GLY A 74 4.04 -26.42 -7.95
CA GLY A 74 2.96 -26.43 -6.97
C GLY A 74 3.13 -25.42 -5.82
N LEU A 75 4.23 -24.64 -5.81
CA LEU A 75 4.35 -23.48 -4.93
C LEU A 75 3.31 -22.44 -5.29
N THR A 76 2.72 -21.79 -4.28
CA THR A 76 1.86 -20.61 -4.46
C THR A 76 2.56 -19.38 -3.89
N ILE A 77 2.78 -18.39 -4.73
CA ILE A 77 3.28 -17.07 -4.34
C ILE A 77 2.08 -16.11 -4.23
N ILE A 78 1.94 -15.48 -3.08
CA ILE A 78 0.94 -14.46 -2.79
C ILE A 78 1.67 -13.13 -2.63
N ASP A 79 1.67 -12.32 -3.66
CA ASP A 79 2.38 -11.03 -3.64
C ASP A 79 1.47 -9.90 -3.15
N THR A 80 1.79 -9.35 -1.99
CA THR A 80 1.06 -8.21 -1.41
C THR A 80 1.71 -6.86 -1.73
N THR A 81 2.75 -6.85 -2.54
CA THR A 81 3.51 -5.66 -2.91
C THR A 81 2.71 -4.77 -3.85
N THR A 82 2.76 -3.46 -3.62
CA THR A 82 2.25 -2.48 -4.60
C THR A 82 3.32 -2.27 -5.67
N GLY A 83 3.04 -2.72 -6.87
CA GLY A 83 3.98 -2.70 -7.99
C GLY A 83 3.34 -2.35 -9.32
N ASP A 84 4.17 -2.28 -10.36
CA ASP A 84 3.73 -2.08 -11.73
C ASP A 84 2.95 -3.31 -12.23
N PRO A 85 1.71 -3.13 -12.73
CA PRO A 85 0.88 -4.25 -13.20
C PRO A 85 1.50 -5.05 -14.35
N ALA A 86 2.18 -4.39 -15.30
CA ALA A 86 2.80 -5.06 -16.44
C ALA A 86 3.97 -5.95 -15.98
N SER A 87 4.78 -5.48 -15.05
CA SER A 87 5.85 -6.26 -14.42
C SER A 87 5.30 -7.45 -13.62
N THR A 88 4.19 -7.25 -12.91
CA THR A 88 3.48 -8.31 -12.18
C THR A 88 2.98 -9.40 -13.14
N GLU A 89 2.34 -9.02 -14.23
CA GLU A 89 1.87 -9.95 -15.27
C GLU A 89 3.03 -10.72 -15.95
N ALA A 90 4.15 -10.03 -16.20
CA ALA A 90 5.33 -10.67 -16.81
C ALA A 90 5.95 -11.70 -15.86
N LEU A 91 6.10 -11.37 -14.58
CA LEU A 91 6.61 -12.29 -13.57
C LEU A 91 5.69 -13.50 -13.41
N ALA A 92 4.38 -13.27 -13.35
CA ALA A 92 3.39 -14.34 -13.21
C ALA A 92 3.44 -15.33 -14.39
N ARG A 93 3.59 -14.86 -15.63
CA ARG A 93 3.80 -15.75 -16.80
C ARG A 93 5.04 -16.62 -16.63
N THR A 94 6.15 -16.04 -16.16
CA THR A 94 7.39 -16.81 -15.91
C THR A 94 7.19 -17.86 -14.81
N MET A 95 6.38 -17.55 -13.79
CA MET A 95 6.05 -18.50 -12.71
C MET A 95 5.15 -19.65 -13.23
N ASP A 96 4.16 -19.32 -14.03
CA ASP A 96 3.23 -20.29 -14.63
C ASP A 96 3.97 -21.32 -15.52
N GLU A 97 4.93 -20.86 -16.33
CA GLU A 97 5.82 -21.74 -17.14
C GLU A 97 6.58 -22.78 -16.29
N GLN A 98 6.82 -22.47 -15.02
CA GLN A 98 7.46 -23.36 -14.05
C GLN A 98 6.46 -24.18 -13.22
N GLY A 99 5.15 -23.99 -13.45
CA GLY A 99 4.08 -24.62 -12.68
C GLY A 99 3.93 -24.07 -11.27
N ILE A 100 4.24 -22.80 -11.08
CA ILE A 100 4.13 -22.05 -9.83
C ILE A 100 2.93 -21.09 -9.94
N VAL A 101 2.04 -21.15 -8.99
CA VAL A 101 0.89 -20.25 -8.90
C VAL A 101 1.37 -18.87 -8.42
N TYR A 102 0.93 -17.81 -9.10
CA TYR A 102 1.19 -16.42 -8.69
C TYR A 102 -0.10 -15.64 -8.56
N LEU A 103 -0.37 -15.16 -7.34
CA LEU A 103 -1.51 -14.31 -7.00
C LEU A 103 -1.01 -12.92 -6.60
N ASP A 104 -1.46 -11.87 -7.26
CA ASP A 104 -1.21 -10.50 -6.84
C ASP A 104 -2.33 -10.04 -5.88
N ALA A 105 -2.02 -10.08 -4.58
CA ALA A 105 -2.96 -9.88 -3.49
C ALA A 105 -2.72 -8.54 -2.77
N THR A 106 -2.94 -7.45 -3.47
CA THR A 106 -2.65 -6.11 -2.96
C THR A 106 -3.59 -5.71 -1.82
N ILE A 107 -3.05 -4.98 -0.84
CA ILE A 107 -3.73 -4.62 0.39
C ILE A 107 -4.08 -3.12 0.40
N SER A 108 -5.34 -2.81 0.68
CA SER A 108 -5.79 -1.47 1.04
C SER A 108 -6.08 -1.43 2.55
N GLY A 109 -5.21 -0.76 3.29
CA GLY A 109 -5.26 -0.66 4.75
C GLY A 109 -3.89 -0.39 5.36
N SER A 110 -3.88 0.03 6.63
CA SER A 110 -2.68 0.21 7.42
C SER A 110 -2.18 -1.11 8.02
N SER A 111 -0.94 -1.14 8.52
CA SER A 111 -0.41 -2.27 9.28
C SER A 111 -1.27 -2.63 10.50
N ALA A 112 -1.90 -1.65 11.14
CA ALA A 112 -2.83 -1.87 12.25
C ALA A 112 -4.10 -2.61 11.78
N GLN A 113 -4.65 -2.23 10.63
CA GLN A 113 -5.82 -2.91 10.05
C GLN A 113 -5.51 -4.35 9.63
N VAL A 114 -4.31 -4.62 9.10
CA VAL A 114 -3.86 -5.98 8.80
C VAL A 114 -3.76 -6.82 10.07
N ARG A 115 -3.15 -6.29 11.15
CA ARG A 115 -3.10 -7.00 12.46
C ARG A 115 -4.49 -7.30 13.01
N ALA A 116 -5.44 -6.38 12.81
CA ALA A 116 -6.82 -6.56 13.22
C ALA A 116 -7.65 -7.47 12.28
N GLY A 117 -7.11 -7.90 11.13
CA GLY A 117 -7.86 -8.66 10.12
C GLY A 117 -8.98 -7.85 9.45
N SER A 118 -8.84 -6.53 9.41
CA SER A 118 -9.87 -5.61 8.89
C SER A 118 -9.45 -4.86 7.61
N ALA A 119 -8.36 -5.29 6.98
CA ALA A 119 -7.91 -4.73 5.70
C ALA A 119 -8.85 -5.15 4.55
N THR A 120 -8.68 -4.50 3.41
CA THR A 120 -9.30 -4.90 2.14
C THR A 120 -8.24 -5.50 1.23
N LEU A 121 -8.48 -6.69 0.70
CA LEU A 121 -7.63 -7.36 -0.27
C LEU A 121 -8.26 -7.29 -1.66
N MET A 122 -7.41 -7.03 -2.65
CA MET A 122 -7.75 -7.09 -4.07
C MET A 122 -6.81 -8.10 -4.69
N VAL A 123 -7.38 -9.25 -5.11
CA VAL A 123 -6.59 -10.42 -5.53
C VAL A 123 -6.83 -10.71 -7.00
N GLY A 124 -5.77 -10.64 -7.78
CA GLY A 124 -5.73 -11.13 -9.16
C GLY A 124 -5.09 -12.53 -9.23
N GLY A 125 -5.62 -13.37 -10.10
CA GLY A 125 -5.19 -14.73 -10.32
C GLY A 125 -6.33 -15.60 -10.85
N ASP A 126 -6.08 -16.87 -11.12
CA ASP A 126 -7.15 -17.78 -11.51
C ASP A 126 -8.09 -18.08 -10.31
N ALA A 127 -9.35 -18.43 -10.61
CA ALA A 127 -10.38 -18.58 -9.58
C ALA A 127 -10.13 -19.78 -8.65
N GLU A 128 -9.49 -20.84 -9.14
CA GLU A 128 -9.19 -22.03 -8.35
C GLU A 128 -8.07 -21.72 -7.33
N SER A 129 -7.00 -21.09 -7.75
CA SER A 129 -5.90 -20.66 -6.89
C SER A 129 -6.35 -19.61 -5.88
N PHE A 130 -7.23 -18.67 -6.28
CA PHE A 130 -7.87 -17.73 -5.37
C PHE A 130 -8.66 -18.46 -4.28
N ALA A 131 -9.50 -19.42 -4.67
CA ALA A 131 -10.30 -20.20 -3.71
C ALA A 131 -9.41 -21.04 -2.76
N ALA A 132 -8.32 -21.63 -3.27
CA ALA A 132 -7.36 -22.41 -2.49
C ALA A 132 -6.59 -21.59 -1.43
N CYS A 133 -6.56 -20.25 -1.56
CA CYS A 133 -5.92 -19.35 -0.60
C CYS A 133 -6.93 -18.55 0.25
N SER A 134 -8.22 -18.84 0.16
CA SER A 134 -9.29 -18.10 0.86
C SER A 134 -9.13 -18.10 2.39
N ASP A 135 -8.57 -19.15 2.96
CA ASP A 135 -8.22 -19.27 4.37
C ASP A 135 -7.23 -18.19 4.82
N ILE A 136 -6.17 -17.98 4.03
CA ILE A 136 -5.16 -16.92 4.30
C ILE A 136 -5.76 -15.54 4.10
N PHE A 137 -6.51 -15.33 3.01
CA PHE A 137 -7.12 -14.03 2.74
C PHE A 137 -8.12 -13.61 3.83
N ALA A 138 -8.94 -14.52 4.33
CA ALA A 138 -9.88 -14.26 5.41
C ALA A 138 -9.20 -13.90 6.75
N LEU A 139 -7.97 -14.35 6.98
CA LEU A 139 -7.19 -13.93 8.14
C LEU A 139 -6.70 -12.48 8.01
N ILE A 140 -6.31 -12.06 6.81
CA ILE A 140 -5.68 -10.75 6.56
C ILE A 140 -6.72 -9.63 6.48
N GLY A 141 -7.87 -9.89 5.87
CA GLY A 141 -8.86 -8.86 5.59
C GLY A 141 -10.30 -9.29 5.78
N SER A 142 -11.14 -8.33 6.16
CA SER A 142 -12.59 -8.50 6.29
C SER A 142 -13.33 -8.35 4.95
N GLN A 143 -12.66 -7.77 3.96
CA GLN A 143 -13.18 -7.61 2.59
C GLN A 143 -12.13 -8.19 1.63
N VAL A 144 -12.49 -9.20 0.88
CA VAL A 144 -11.62 -9.86 -0.10
C VAL A 144 -12.32 -9.89 -1.45
N PHE A 145 -11.70 -9.28 -2.45
CA PHE A 145 -12.23 -9.19 -3.80
C PHE A 145 -11.33 -9.98 -4.76
N HIS A 146 -11.91 -10.97 -5.47
CA HIS A 146 -11.28 -11.53 -6.64
C HIS A 146 -11.49 -10.58 -7.81
N THR A 147 -10.43 -9.96 -8.29
CA THR A 147 -10.50 -8.86 -9.28
C THR A 147 -10.39 -9.34 -10.73
N GLY A 148 -10.11 -10.61 -10.94
CA GLY A 148 -9.93 -11.22 -12.26
C GLY A 148 -8.59 -11.92 -12.40
N SER A 149 -8.03 -11.97 -13.62
CA SER A 149 -6.72 -12.60 -13.90
C SER A 149 -5.58 -11.90 -13.17
N THR A 150 -4.42 -12.55 -13.10
CA THR A 150 -3.20 -11.99 -12.50
C THR A 150 -2.87 -10.62 -13.07
N GLY A 151 -2.44 -9.69 -12.21
CA GLY A 151 -2.20 -8.28 -12.50
C GLY A 151 -3.41 -7.38 -12.25
N THR A 152 -4.64 -7.93 -12.14
CA THR A 152 -5.83 -7.11 -11.88
C THR A 152 -5.93 -6.61 -10.44
N GLY A 153 -5.36 -7.31 -9.47
CA GLY A 153 -5.21 -6.83 -8.10
C GLY A 153 -4.30 -5.60 -8.02
N ALA A 154 -3.15 -5.65 -8.72
CA ALA A 154 -2.25 -4.51 -8.86
C ALA A 154 -2.93 -3.33 -9.56
N LYS A 155 -3.66 -3.55 -10.67
CA LYS A 155 -4.44 -2.50 -11.34
C LYS A 155 -5.50 -1.89 -10.42
N MET A 156 -6.25 -2.71 -9.70
CA MET A 156 -7.27 -2.24 -8.75
C MET A 156 -6.65 -1.43 -7.60
N LYS A 157 -5.45 -1.80 -7.16
CA LYS A 157 -4.69 -1.02 -6.17
C LYS A 157 -4.37 0.38 -6.67
N LEU A 158 -3.98 0.55 -7.94
CA LEU A 158 -3.75 1.89 -8.51
C LEU A 158 -5.03 2.71 -8.52
N VAL A 159 -6.17 2.12 -8.91
CA VAL A 159 -7.47 2.80 -8.90
C VAL A 159 -7.85 3.25 -7.49
N THR A 160 -7.74 2.36 -6.51
CA THR A 160 -8.07 2.72 -5.12
C THR A 160 -7.13 3.75 -4.52
N ASN A 161 -5.82 3.67 -4.80
CA ASN A 161 -4.84 4.64 -4.32
C ASN A 161 -4.99 6.01 -4.99
N LEU A 162 -5.39 6.06 -6.26
CA LEU A 162 -5.75 7.29 -6.95
C LEU A 162 -6.86 8.03 -6.20
N VAL A 163 -8.01 7.37 -5.98
CA VAL A 163 -9.16 7.99 -5.33
C VAL A 163 -8.82 8.38 -3.88
N LEU A 164 -8.14 7.50 -3.13
CA LEU A 164 -7.72 7.77 -1.76
C LEU A 164 -6.76 8.97 -1.68
N GLY A 165 -5.81 9.06 -2.61
CA GLY A 165 -4.85 10.17 -2.69
C GLY A 165 -5.52 11.50 -3.00
N LEU A 166 -6.42 11.53 -3.98
CA LEU A 166 -7.18 12.72 -4.33
C LEU A 166 -8.11 13.18 -3.19
N ASN A 167 -8.78 12.25 -2.51
CA ASN A 167 -9.59 12.58 -1.33
C ASN A 167 -8.74 13.22 -0.21
N ARG A 168 -7.49 12.77 -0.04
CA ARG A 168 -6.56 13.35 0.93
C ARG A 168 -6.10 14.75 0.49
N ALA A 169 -5.78 14.94 -0.78
CA ALA A 169 -5.40 16.23 -1.32
C ALA A 169 -6.56 17.23 -1.20
N ALA A 170 -7.78 16.82 -1.57
CA ALA A 170 -8.98 17.66 -1.42
C ALA A 170 -9.25 18.06 0.04
N LEU A 171 -9.07 17.13 1.00
CA LEU A 171 -9.18 17.45 2.42
C LEU A 171 -8.11 18.46 2.86
N ALA A 172 -6.85 18.27 2.46
CA ALA A 172 -5.76 19.16 2.79
C ALA A 172 -6.00 20.57 2.24
N GLU A 173 -6.41 20.66 0.96
CA GLU A 173 -6.74 21.94 0.32
C GLU A 173 -7.95 22.61 0.97
N GLY A 174 -9.01 21.86 1.28
CA GLY A 174 -10.19 22.38 1.96
C GLY A 174 -9.90 22.93 3.35
N LEU A 175 -9.03 22.28 4.14
CA LEU A 175 -8.60 22.78 5.46
C LEU A 175 -7.70 24.01 5.34
N ALA A 176 -6.75 24.02 4.39
CA ALA A 176 -5.91 25.18 4.14
C ALA A 176 -6.73 26.38 3.64
N PHE A 177 -7.70 26.14 2.75
CA PHE A 177 -8.63 27.17 2.30
C PHE A 177 -9.47 27.73 3.44
N ALA A 178 -10.03 26.89 4.32
CA ALA A 178 -10.79 27.31 5.47
C ALA A 178 -9.95 28.25 6.38
N GLU A 179 -8.70 27.87 6.69
CA GLU A 179 -7.78 28.71 7.47
C GLU A 179 -7.50 30.05 6.78
N SER A 180 -7.28 30.04 5.45
CA SER A 180 -6.95 31.26 4.68
C SER A 180 -8.08 32.27 4.64
N ILE A 181 -9.34 31.84 4.76
CA ILE A 181 -10.52 32.71 4.82
C ILE A 181 -11.02 32.96 6.25
N GLY A 182 -10.22 32.59 7.26
CA GLY A 182 -10.47 32.90 8.66
C GLY A 182 -11.45 31.95 9.37
N LEU A 183 -11.71 30.76 8.84
CA LEU A 183 -12.51 29.74 9.52
C LEU A 183 -11.64 28.87 10.43
N ASP A 184 -12.21 28.41 11.53
CA ASP A 184 -11.58 27.45 12.42
C ASP A 184 -11.44 26.06 11.71
N PRO A 185 -10.21 25.51 11.57
CA PRO A 185 -10.00 24.22 10.88
C PRO A 185 -10.69 23.05 11.59
N THR A 186 -10.82 23.07 12.92
CA THR A 186 -11.48 22.00 13.69
C THR A 186 -12.98 21.97 13.38
N LEU A 187 -13.61 23.15 13.41
CA LEU A 187 -15.02 23.29 13.04
C LEU A 187 -15.24 22.93 11.58
N SER A 188 -14.35 23.37 10.68
CA SER A 188 -14.42 23.06 9.25
C SER A 188 -14.36 21.56 8.99
N LEU A 189 -13.46 20.83 9.67
CA LEU A 189 -13.39 19.38 9.61
C LEU A 189 -14.68 18.71 10.09
N ALA A 190 -15.26 19.20 11.20
CA ALA A 190 -16.51 18.65 11.73
C ALA A 190 -17.68 18.85 10.75
N VAL A 191 -17.78 20.05 10.13
CA VAL A 191 -18.79 20.35 9.10
C VAL A 191 -18.61 19.47 7.86
N MET A 192 -17.38 19.31 7.36
CA MET A 192 -17.10 18.43 6.23
C MET A 192 -17.48 16.98 6.52
N ARG A 193 -17.21 16.46 7.73
CA ARG A 193 -17.61 15.12 8.18
C ARG A 193 -19.13 14.94 8.21
N GLY A 194 -19.88 15.97 8.55
CA GLY A 194 -21.35 15.95 8.60
C GLY A 194 -22.05 16.28 7.27
N SER A 195 -21.33 16.50 6.21
CA SER A 195 -21.85 16.95 4.91
C SER A 195 -21.62 15.92 3.80
N LEU A 196 -22.10 16.23 2.59
CA LEU A 196 -21.84 15.44 1.36
C LEU A 196 -20.36 15.46 0.92
N ALA A 197 -19.53 16.34 1.51
CA ALA A 197 -18.09 16.35 1.27
C ALA A 197 -17.34 15.21 1.98
N TYR A 198 -18.02 14.45 2.84
CA TYR A 198 -17.41 13.39 3.63
C TYR A 198 -16.66 12.37 2.77
N SER A 199 -15.46 12.05 3.19
CA SER A 199 -14.73 10.86 2.78
C SER A 199 -14.05 10.23 4.01
N ARG A 200 -13.89 8.90 3.99
CA ARG A 200 -13.30 8.16 5.12
C ARG A 200 -11.87 8.61 5.48
N ILE A 201 -11.19 9.31 4.57
CA ILE A 201 -9.87 9.88 4.84
C ILE A 201 -9.92 10.97 5.94
N MET A 202 -11.05 11.65 6.10
CA MET A 202 -11.26 12.64 7.16
C MET A 202 -11.15 12.03 8.55
N ASP A 203 -11.60 10.78 8.73
CA ASP A 203 -11.55 10.09 10.01
C ASP A 203 -10.13 9.69 10.41
N THR A 204 -9.29 9.36 9.41
CA THR A 204 -7.94 8.86 9.65
C THR A 204 -6.87 9.95 9.59
N LYS A 205 -7.06 10.99 8.80
CA LYS A 205 -6.04 12.03 8.55
C LYS A 205 -6.49 13.44 8.92
N GLY A 206 -7.81 13.71 9.08
CA GLY A 206 -8.30 15.06 9.34
C GLY A 206 -7.77 15.67 10.63
N GLU A 207 -7.90 14.95 11.75
CA GLU A 207 -7.37 15.41 13.05
C GLU A 207 -5.85 15.63 13.03
N ARG A 208 -5.13 14.78 12.29
CA ARG A 208 -3.67 14.89 12.15
C ARG A 208 -3.27 16.16 11.42
N MET A 209 -3.98 16.51 10.34
CA MET A 209 -3.78 17.74 9.58
C MET A 209 -4.06 18.97 10.45
N VAL A 210 -5.19 18.97 11.18
CA VAL A 210 -5.58 20.08 12.07
C VAL A 210 -4.59 20.29 13.21
N ARG A 211 -4.07 19.20 13.80
CA ARG A 211 -3.12 19.27 14.94
C ARG A 211 -1.66 19.40 14.53
N GLY A 212 -1.35 19.27 13.23
CA GLY A 212 0.03 19.25 12.77
C GLY A 212 0.82 17.99 13.21
N ASP A 213 0.13 16.87 13.48
CA ASP A 213 0.76 15.59 13.82
C ASP A 213 1.04 14.78 12.56
N PHE A 214 2.29 14.76 12.14
CA PHE A 214 2.74 14.06 10.94
C PHE A 214 3.69 12.89 11.26
N ALA A 215 3.60 12.28 12.44
CA ALA A 215 4.30 11.05 12.75
C ALA A 215 3.96 9.96 11.70
N PRO A 216 4.94 9.27 11.10
CA PRO A 216 4.71 8.44 9.93
C PRO A 216 3.89 7.19 10.24
N ASP A 217 2.69 7.10 9.67
CA ASP A 217 1.88 5.89 9.54
C ASP A 217 1.97 5.33 8.10
N ALA A 218 1.93 6.25 7.11
CA ALA A 218 2.22 5.98 5.71
C ALA A 218 3.03 7.15 5.14
N ARG A 219 4.29 6.93 4.77
CA ARG A 219 5.20 7.98 4.33
C ARG A 219 4.73 8.67 3.06
N LEU A 220 5.00 9.97 2.98
CA LEU A 220 4.67 10.78 1.81
C LEU A 220 5.44 10.31 0.57
N SER A 221 6.74 10.03 0.69
CA SER A 221 7.59 9.50 -0.39
C SER A 221 7.05 8.20 -0.99
N GLN A 222 6.55 7.29 -0.14
CA GLN A 222 5.96 6.05 -0.61
C GLN A 222 4.65 6.30 -1.40
N HIS A 223 3.85 7.27 -0.96
CA HIS A 223 2.64 7.65 -1.69
C HIS A 223 2.96 8.36 -3.01
N LEU A 224 3.98 9.23 -3.04
CA LEU A 224 4.44 9.88 -4.26
C LEU A 224 4.89 8.84 -5.30
N LYS A 225 5.64 7.80 -4.89
CA LYS A 225 5.99 6.68 -5.77
C LYS A 225 4.75 6.05 -6.41
N ASP A 226 3.70 5.80 -5.61
CA ASP A 226 2.46 5.22 -6.13
C ASP A 226 1.74 6.18 -7.09
N VAL A 227 1.78 7.49 -6.84
CA VAL A 227 1.17 8.49 -7.74
C VAL A 227 1.92 8.60 -9.07
N HIS A 228 3.25 8.50 -9.08
CA HIS A 228 4.02 8.39 -10.32
C HIS A 228 3.55 7.20 -11.14
N LEU A 229 3.46 6.01 -10.53
CA LEU A 229 2.99 4.80 -11.20
C LEU A 229 1.55 4.95 -11.75
N ILE A 230 0.66 5.59 -10.99
CA ILE A 230 -0.72 5.86 -11.42
C ILE A 230 -0.74 6.76 -12.68
N VAL A 231 0.01 7.87 -12.67
CA VAL A 231 0.06 8.82 -13.78
C VAL A 231 0.68 8.18 -15.02
N ASP A 232 1.75 7.42 -14.85
CA ASP A 232 2.43 6.72 -15.95
C ASP A 232 1.52 5.64 -16.55
N THR A 233 0.85 4.83 -15.73
CA THR A 233 -0.13 3.83 -16.20
C THR A 233 -1.29 4.49 -16.95
N GLY A 234 -1.79 5.63 -16.46
CA GLY A 234 -2.85 6.40 -17.14
C GLY A 234 -2.40 6.92 -18.50
N ARG A 235 -1.18 7.49 -18.57
CA ARG A 235 -0.58 7.95 -19.83
C ARG A 235 -0.47 6.80 -20.84
N ASP A 236 0.04 5.65 -20.41
CA ASP A 236 0.23 4.48 -21.28
C ASP A 236 -1.11 3.88 -21.76
N ALA A 237 -2.17 4.06 -20.97
CA ALA A 237 -3.54 3.74 -21.36
C ALA A 237 -4.22 4.83 -22.22
N GLY A 238 -3.53 5.94 -22.54
CA GLY A 238 -4.10 7.05 -23.31
C GLY A 238 -5.12 7.90 -22.55
N LEU A 239 -5.19 7.79 -21.22
CA LEU A 239 -6.14 8.55 -20.38
C LEU A 239 -5.47 9.82 -19.84
N PRO A 240 -5.96 11.03 -20.14
CA PRO A 240 -5.56 12.25 -19.46
C PRO A 240 -5.96 12.19 -17.97
N MET A 241 -5.01 12.48 -17.09
CA MET A 241 -5.24 12.42 -15.63
C MET A 241 -4.92 13.77 -14.96
N PRO A 242 -5.66 14.84 -15.26
CA PRO A 242 -5.33 16.20 -14.81
C PRO A 242 -5.31 16.34 -13.28
N LEU A 243 -6.25 15.72 -12.57
CA LEU A 243 -6.29 15.77 -11.09
C LEU A 243 -5.08 15.04 -10.48
N SER A 244 -4.74 13.87 -10.99
CA SER A 244 -3.57 13.12 -10.51
C SER A 244 -2.26 13.82 -10.86
N ALA A 245 -2.18 14.51 -11.99
CA ALA A 245 -1.01 15.31 -12.37
C ALA A 245 -0.82 16.51 -11.42
N ALA A 246 -1.89 17.22 -11.09
CA ALA A 246 -1.85 18.30 -10.09
C ALA A 246 -1.46 17.76 -8.70
N HIS A 247 -2.07 16.66 -8.27
CA HIS A 247 -1.73 15.99 -7.00
C HIS A 247 -0.25 15.58 -6.94
N ARG A 248 0.29 15.01 -8.03
CA ARG A 248 1.71 14.67 -8.14
C ARG A 248 2.60 15.89 -7.92
N ALA A 249 2.30 17.01 -8.58
CA ALA A 249 3.09 18.22 -8.45
C ALA A 249 3.16 18.72 -7.00
N VAL A 250 2.04 18.72 -6.27
CA VAL A 250 2.01 19.12 -4.85
C VAL A 250 2.80 18.13 -3.98
N LEU A 251 2.76 16.83 -4.28
CA LEU A 251 3.55 15.84 -3.55
C LEU A 251 5.06 15.96 -3.84
N GLU A 252 5.45 16.26 -5.09
CA GLU A 252 6.85 16.52 -5.48
C GLU A 252 7.39 17.76 -4.75
N GLU A 253 6.58 18.81 -4.62
CA GLU A 253 6.92 19.99 -3.83
C GLU A 253 7.09 19.65 -2.34
N ALA A 254 6.19 18.83 -1.78
CA ALA A 254 6.30 18.38 -0.39
C ALA A 254 7.54 17.51 -0.15
N GLU A 255 7.91 16.64 -1.09
CA GLU A 255 9.16 15.86 -1.04
C GLU A 255 10.37 16.78 -1.08
N ALA A 256 10.41 17.76 -1.99
CA ALA A 256 11.48 18.74 -2.11
C ALA A 256 11.62 19.62 -0.85
N ALA A 257 10.52 19.89 -0.15
CA ALA A 257 10.51 20.59 1.14
C ALA A 257 10.98 19.71 2.33
N GLY A 258 11.38 18.45 2.09
CA GLY A 258 11.89 17.54 3.11
C GLY A 258 10.80 16.80 3.90
N TYR A 259 9.55 16.75 3.42
CA TYR A 259 8.44 16.09 4.12
C TYR A 259 8.28 14.61 3.73
N GLY A 260 9.16 14.05 2.91
CA GLY A 260 9.06 12.68 2.39
C GLY A 260 8.93 11.60 3.45
N GLU A 261 9.67 11.73 4.55
CA GLU A 261 9.64 10.78 5.66
C GLU A 261 8.47 10.97 6.63
N LEU A 262 7.73 12.08 6.51
CA LEU A 262 6.54 12.35 7.29
C LEU A 262 5.34 11.53 6.77
N ASP A 263 4.28 11.50 7.58
CA ASP A 263 3.00 10.95 7.14
C ASP A 263 2.47 11.69 5.90
N ASN A 264 1.81 10.98 5.00
CA ASN A 264 1.31 11.55 3.75
C ASN A 264 0.22 12.64 3.93
N SER A 265 -0.29 12.84 5.16
CA SER A 265 -1.11 14.00 5.52
C SER A 265 -0.30 15.30 5.58
N ALA A 266 1.04 15.23 5.64
CA ALA A 266 1.92 16.40 5.62
C ALA A 266 1.86 17.21 4.30
N ILE A 267 1.18 16.70 3.27
CA ILE A 267 0.88 17.45 2.03
C ILE A 267 0.22 18.81 2.34
N ILE A 268 -0.56 18.93 3.41
CA ILE A 268 -1.19 20.20 3.83
C ILE A 268 -0.15 21.29 4.13
N LYS A 269 1.07 20.95 4.54
CA LYS A 269 2.11 21.93 4.90
C LYS A 269 2.52 22.79 3.71
N VAL A 270 2.57 22.24 2.50
CA VAL A 270 2.86 22.98 1.26
C VAL A 270 1.75 24.00 1.00
N LEU A 271 0.49 23.58 1.10
CA LEU A 271 -0.66 24.44 0.86
C LEU A 271 -0.76 25.60 1.88
N LEU A 272 -0.45 25.33 3.16
CA LEU A 272 -0.40 26.37 4.20
C LEU A 272 0.79 27.32 4.04
N ALA A 273 1.95 26.85 3.56
CA ALA A 273 3.08 27.71 3.28
C ALA A 273 2.78 28.69 2.14
N ALA A 274 2.22 28.19 1.03
CA ALA A 274 1.83 29.02 -0.10
C ALA A 274 0.80 30.12 0.26
N SER A 275 -0.10 29.85 1.23
CA SER A 275 -1.07 30.84 1.68
C SER A 275 -0.43 31.98 2.48
N ARG A 276 0.66 31.72 3.20
CA ARG A 276 1.39 32.71 4.01
C ARG A 276 2.31 33.60 3.18
N ASP A 277 2.91 33.04 2.13
CA ASP A 277 3.82 33.78 1.21
C ASP A 277 3.03 34.64 0.20
N GLY A 278 1.77 34.31 -0.07
CA GLY A 278 0.88 35.03 -0.99
C GLY A 278 0.04 36.13 -0.36
N THR A 279 0.22 36.52 0.90
CA THR A 279 -0.53 37.61 1.53
C THR A 279 -0.02 38.94 0.98
N PRO A 280 -0.82 39.72 0.18
CA PRO A 280 -0.46 41.08 -0.17
C PRO A 280 -0.43 41.91 1.11
N SER A 281 0.70 42.59 1.38
CA SER A 281 0.90 43.58 2.41
C SER A 281 -0.04 44.78 2.23
#